data_f1bf6e8df995d7d4dc2be3956da7ce4c
#
_entry.id   f1bf6e8df995d7d4dc2be3956da7ce4c
#
_cell.length_a   1.000
_cell.length_b   1.000
_cell.length_c   1.000
_cell.angle_alpha   90.00
_cell.angle_beta   90.00
_cell.angle_gamma   90.00
#
_symmetry.space_group_name_H-M   'P 1'
#
loop_
_entity.id
_entity.type
_entity.pdbx_description
1 polymer ?
#
loop_
_entity_poly.entity_id
_entity_poly.type
_entity_poly.pdbx_seq_one_letter_code
_entity_poly.pdbx_strand_id
1 'polypeptide(L)'
;DENLFQDYCIGALEFIFYPNFIKPKKEDRIHNGRKRIDITYLNAANDGFFYNMRTSPNIIANKIVVECKNYNHDPENPEIDQVSGRFSPTIGKFGIMMARNFENRKLFIDRCRDTLKDSRGLVIPIVDEDIINLLKMIEKQERESIDGYMYNIYSEILKD
;
A
#
# COMPACT_ATOMS: atom_id res chain seq x y z
N ASP A 1 12.00 -7.58 14.76
CA ASP A 1 12.57 -6.24 14.75
C ASP A 1 11.84 -5.39 13.72
N GLU A 2 11.26 -4.29 14.18
CA GLU A 2 10.46 -3.36 13.36
C GLU A 2 11.29 -2.75 12.23
N ASN A 3 12.51 -2.34 12.51
CA ASN A 3 13.42 -1.75 11.51
C ASN A 3 13.75 -2.75 10.41
N LEU A 4 14.03 -3.99 10.78
CA LEU A 4 14.34 -5.04 9.81
C LEU A 4 13.14 -5.33 8.91
N PHE A 5 11.93 -5.33 9.47
CA PHE A 5 10.72 -5.52 8.69
C PHE A 5 10.48 -4.36 7.72
N GLN A 6 10.70 -3.11 8.16
CA GLN A 6 10.63 -1.95 7.26
C GLN A 6 11.63 -2.05 6.11
N ASP A 7 12.87 -2.43 6.39
CA ASP A 7 13.90 -2.61 5.36
C ASP A 7 13.51 -3.70 4.35
N TYR A 8 12.95 -4.79 4.83
CA TYR A 8 12.39 -5.84 3.98
C TYR A 8 11.26 -5.29 3.09
N CYS A 9 10.33 -4.54 3.66
CA CYS A 9 9.23 -3.94 2.89
C CYS A 9 9.75 -2.99 1.81
N ILE A 10 10.71 -2.14 2.12
CA ILE A 10 11.32 -1.21 1.15
C ILE A 10 11.89 -2.00 -0.03
N GLY A 11 12.72 -2.99 0.25
CA GLY A 11 13.38 -3.78 -0.80
C GLY A 11 12.39 -4.54 -1.66
N ALA A 12 11.41 -5.19 -1.04
CA ALA A 12 10.41 -5.98 -1.75
C ALA A 12 9.55 -5.11 -2.67
N LEU A 13 8.99 -4.02 -2.15
CA LEU A 13 8.11 -3.15 -2.92
C LEU A 13 8.85 -2.45 -4.05
N GLU A 14 10.06 -1.97 -3.80
CA GLU A 14 10.86 -1.30 -4.83
C GLU A 14 11.21 -2.25 -5.98
N PHE A 15 11.60 -3.49 -5.65
CA PHE A 15 11.93 -4.50 -6.64
C PHE A 15 10.71 -4.96 -7.44
N ILE A 16 9.60 -5.28 -6.75
CA ILE A 16 8.39 -5.81 -7.39
C ILE A 16 7.76 -4.77 -8.32
N PHE A 17 7.66 -3.52 -7.86
CA PHE A 17 6.96 -2.47 -8.60
C PHE A 17 7.90 -1.56 -9.42
N TYR A 18 9.17 -1.98 -9.58
CA TYR A 18 10.11 -1.26 -10.44
C TYR A 18 9.56 -1.16 -11.87
N PRO A 19 9.63 -0.01 -12.55
CA PRO A 19 10.25 1.25 -12.12
C PRO A 19 9.24 2.27 -11.52
N ASN A 20 8.11 1.84 -11.01
CA ASN A 20 7.00 2.70 -10.61
C ASN A 20 7.22 3.39 -9.26
N PHE A 21 7.91 2.74 -8.33
CA PHE A 21 8.19 3.27 -7.00
C PHE A 21 9.63 3.77 -6.95
N ILE A 22 9.79 5.09 -6.80
CA ILE A 22 11.11 5.72 -6.77
C ILE A 22 11.26 6.57 -5.51
N LYS A 23 12.51 6.91 -5.20
CA LYS A 23 12.91 7.76 -4.08
C LYS A 23 12.29 7.31 -2.76
N PRO A 24 12.56 6.07 -2.32
CA PRO A 24 12.08 5.59 -1.04
C PRO A 24 12.57 6.47 0.10
N LYS A 25 11.68 6.76 1.05
CA LYS A 25 12.01 7.50 2.24
C LYS A 25 11.48 6.74 3.44
N LYS A 26 12.37 6.26 4.30
CA LYS A 26 12.04 5.56 5.53
C LYS A 26 11.78 6.56 6.64
N GLU A 27 10.75 6.32 7.44
CA GLU A 27 10.38 7.18 8.56
C GLU A 27 10.19 8.64 8.16
N ASP A 28 9.41 8.85 7.08
CA ASP A 28 9.15 10.17 6.52
C ASP A 28 8.35 11.03 7.52
N ARG A 29 8.96 12.10 7.98
CA ARG A 29 8.33 13.03 8.94
C ARG A 29 7.59 14.13 8.18
N ILE A 30 6.32 14.29 8.50
CA ILE A 30 5.45 15.30 7.91
C ILE A 30 4.90 16.21 9.02
N HIS A 31 4.31 17.35 8.63
CA HIS A 31 3.75 18.33 9.56
C HIS A 31 4.77 18.78 10.62
N ASN A 32 6.00 19.13 10.18
CA ASN A 32 7.10 19.55 11.06
C ASN A 32 7.44 18.47 12.11
N GLY A 33 7.36 17.21 11.72
CA GLY A 33 7.72 16.08 12.57
C GLY A 33 6.62 15.61 13.52
N ARG A 34 5.43 16.22 13.48
CA ARG A 34 4.31 15.81 14.33
C ARG A 34 3.69 14.48 13.91
N LYS A 35 3.87 14.09 12.65
CA LYS A 35 3.43 12.80 12.11
C LYS A 35 4.58 12.12 11.38
N ARG A 36 4.56 10.80 11.37
CA ARG A 36 5.57 9.97 10.70
C ARG A 36 4.86 8.94 9.84
N ILE A 37 5.39 8.72 8.65
CA ILE A 37 4.99 7.65 7.74
C ILE A 37 6.15 6.66 7.70
N ASP A 38 5.87 5.37 7.84
CA ASP A 38 6.94 4.35 7.87
C ASP A 38 7.77 4.38 6.58
N ILE A 39 7.12 4.38 5.42
CA ILE A 39 7.79 4.45 4.13
C ILE A 39 6.94 5.29 3.18
N THR A 40 7.61 6.13 2.37
CA THR A 40 6.96 6.78 1.22
C THR A 40 7.79 6.58 -0.03
N TYR A 41 7.12 6.51 -1.17
CA TYR A 41 7.72 6.57 -2.50
C TYR A 41 7.07 7.66 -3.32
N LEU A 42 7.79 8.20 -4.30
CA LEU A 42 7.14 8.91 -5.39
C LEU A 42 6.55 7.88 -6.35
N ASN A 43 5.35 8.15 -6.82
CA ASN A 43 4.68 7.31 -7.83
C ASN A 43 5.09 7.78 -9.22
N ALA A 44 6.00 7.06 -9.86
CA ALA A 44 6.53 7.37 -11.19
C ALA A 44 5.88 6.53 -12.29
N ALA A 45 4.77 5.86 -12.02
CA ALA A 45 4.10 5.01 -13.01
C ALA A 45 3.58 5.81 -14.19
N ASN A 46 3.80 5.28 -15.41
CA ASN A 46 3.33 5.86 -16.65
C ASN A 46 2.13 5.08 -17.23
N ASP A 47 1.87 3.89 -16.72
CA ASP A 47 0.75 3.04 -17.12
C ASP A 47 0.40 2.09 -15.97
N GLY A 48 -0.68 1.34 -16.12
CA GLY A 48 -1.08 0.29 -15.20
C GLY A 48 -1.75 0.79 -13.94
N PHE A 49 -1.79 -0.08 -12.92
CA PHE A 49 -2.54 0.14 -11.70
C PHE A 49 -2.15 1.44 -10.98
N PHE A 50 -0.85 1.65 -10.74
CA PHE A 50 -0.40 2.83 -9.98
C PHE A 50 -0.54 4.13 -10.76
N TYR A 51 -0.43 4.10 -12.08
CA TYR A 51 -0.77 5.24 -12.92
C TYR A 51 -2.25 5.59 -12.79
N ASN A 52 -3.13 4.60 -12.85
CA ASN A 52 -4.57 4.82 -12.71
C ASN A 52 -4.93 5.36 -11.33
N MET A 53 -4.23 4.95 -10.29
CA MET A 53 -4.39 5.52 -8.94
C MET A 53 -3.94 6.97 -8.88
N ARG A 54 -2.86 7.34 -9.58
CA ARG A 54 -2.39 8.73 -9.62
C ARG A 54 -3.34 9.64 -10.37
N THR A 55 -3.94 9.16 -11.45
CA THR A 55 -4.83 9.96 -12.30
C THR A 55 -6.30 9.92 -11.86
N SER A 56 -6.68 9.05 -10.95
CA SER A 56 -8.02 9.00 -10.39
C SER A 56 -8.31 10.27 -9.59
N PRO A 57 -9.39 11.02 -9.88
CA PRO A 57 -9.67 12.29 -9.19
C PRO A 57 -9.89 12.14 -7.69
N ASN A 58 -10.32 10.97 -7.23
CA ASN A 58 -10.63 10.75 -5.81
C ASN A 58 -9.44 10.17 -5.03
N ILE A 59 -8.39 9.71 -5.70
CA ILE A 59 -7.24 9.07 -5.08
C ILE A 59 -5.99 9.93 -5.24
N ILE A 60 -5.66 10.35 -6.46
CA ILE A 60 -4.52 11.24 -6.79
C ILE A 60 -3.24 10.76 -6.11
N ALA A 61 -2.88 9.51 -6.31
CA ALA A 61 -1.75 8.86 -5.65
C ALA A 61 -0.40 9.39 -6.14
N ASN A 62 -0.07 10.63 -5.80
CA ASN A 62 1.23 11.25 -6.15
C ASN A 62 2.37 10.57 -5.41
N LYS A 63 2.13 10.17 -4.17
CA LYS A 63 3.04 9.35 -3.38
C LYS A 63 2.35 8.04 -3.00
N ILE A 64 3.16 7.04 -2.72
CA ILE A 64 2.71 5.77 -2.15
C ILE A 64 3.07 5.80 -0.67
N VAL A 65 2.05 5.81 0.17
CA VAL A 65 2.20 5.72 1.62
C VAL A 65 2.20 4.25 2.00
N VAL A 66 3.17 3.82 2.80
CA VAL A 66 3.27 2.44 3.25
C VAL A 66 3.39 2.42 4.76
N GLU A 67 2.54 1.64 5.40
CA GLU A 67 2.58 1.36 6.83
C GLU A 67 2.95 -0.10 7.03
N CYS A 68 3.91 -0.36 7.91
CA CYS A 68 4.45 -1.70 8.17
C CYS A 68 3.99 -2.20 9.53
N LYS A 69 3.22 -3.29 9.53
CA LYS A 69 2.66 -3.89 10.76
C LYS A 69 3.18 -5.31 10.94
N ASN A 70 4.20 -5.46 11.79
CA ASN A 70 4.78 -6.75 12.16
C ASN A 70 4.18 -7.25 13.48
N TYR A 71 2.84 -7.36 13.49
CA TYR A 71 2.07 -7.71 14.69
C TYR A 71 1.70 -9.20 14.72
N ASN A 72 1.36 -9.67 15.93
CA ASN A 72 0.79 -10.99 16.16
C ASN A 72 -0.74 -11.00 16.04
N HIS A 73 -1.35 -9.85 15.73
CA HIS A 73 -2.79 -9.69 15.55
C HIS A 73 -3.06 -8.84 14.32
N ASP A 74 -4.28 -8.94 13.80
CA ASP A 74 -4.69 -8.17 12.63
C ASP A 74 -4.73 -6.67 12.94
N PRO A 75 -4.34 -5.82 11.97
CA PRO A 75 -4.61 -4.39 12.06
C PRO A 75 -6.12 -4.12 12.15
N GLU A 76 -6.47 -3.17 12.99
CA GLU A 76 -7.85 -2.77 13.23
C GLU A 76 -8.11 -1.35 12.71
N ASN A 77 -9.30 -0.81 12.98
CA ASN A 77 -9.65 0.54 12.53
C ASN A 77 -8.64 1.62 12.92
N PRO A 78 -8.09 1.66 14.16
CA PRO A 78 -7.11 2.68 14.49
C PRO A 78 -5.88 2.67 13.58
N GLU A 79 -5.39 1.50 13.18
CA GLU A 79 -4.25 1.40 12.27
C GLU A 79 -4.59 1.88 10.87
N ILE A 80 -5.79 1.54 10.37
CA ILE A 80 -6.27 2.02 9.06
C ILE A 80 -6.51 3.52 9.10
N ASP A 81 -7.10 4.03 10.17
CA ASP A 81 -7.31 5.47 10.38
C ASP A 81 -5.98 6.21 10.46
N GLN A 82 -4.96 5.60 11.03
CA GLN A 82 -3.62 6.15 11.05
C GLN A 82 -3.08 6.34 9.63
N VAL A 83 -3.24 5.35 8.76
CA VAL A 83 -2.80 5.45 7.35
C VAL A 83 -3.58 6.56 6.64
N SER A 84 -4.91 6.53 6.69
CA SER A 84 -5.74 7.54 6.03
C SER A 84 -5.50 8.94 6.59
N GLY A 85 -5.15 9.06 7.86
CA GLY A 85 -4.79 10.32 8.49
C GLY A 85 -3.48 10.93 7.98
N ARG A 86 -2.69 10.21 7.20
CA ARG A 86 -1.48 10.71 6.53
C ARG A 86 -1.78 11.29 5.15
N PHE A 87 -2.97 11.03 4.60
CA PHE A 87 -3.34 11.49 3.27
C PHE A 87 -3.53 13.01 3.25
N SER A 88 -3.22 13.60 2.11
CA SER A 88 -3.36 15.04 1.86
C SER A 88 -3.46 15.29 0.36
N PRO A 89 -3.85 16.51 -0.07
CA PRO A 89 -3.87 16.81 -1.50
C PRO A 89 -2.51 16.64 -2.20
N THR A 90 -1.41 16.84 -1.48
CA THR A 90 -0.05 16.69 -2.03
C THR A 90 0.37 15.23 -2.14
N ILE A 91 0.06 14.43 -1.14
CA ILE A 91 0.43 13.01 -1.06
C ILE A 91 -0.55 12.17 -1.87
N GLY A 92 -1.84 12.55 -1.83
CA GLY A 92 -2.92 11.74 -2.37
C GLY A 92 -3.56 10.87 -1.30
N LYS A 93 -4.43 9.97 -1.73
CA LYS A 93 -5.26 9.15 -0.83
C LYS A 93 -5.07 7.65 -1.08
N PHE A 94 -3.83 7.22 -1.26
CA PHE A 94 -3.49 5.81 -1.48
C PHE A 94 -2.45 5.35 -0.47
N GLY A 95 -2.72 4.22 0.18
CA GLY A 95 -1.79 3.60 1.12
C GLY A 95 -1.75 2.09 1.00
N ILE A 96 -0.61 1.52 1.36
CA ILE A 96 -0.40 0.07 1.47
C ILE A 96 -0.18 -0.26 2.93
N MET A 97 -0.94 -1.23 3.43
CA MET A 97 -0.71 -1.85 4.73
C MET A 97 0.06 -3.14 4.52
N MET A 98 1.36 -3.12 4.88
CA MET A 98 2.20 -4.31 4.84
C MET A 98 2.05 -5.06 6.17
N ALA A 99 1.65 -6.33 6.10
CA ALA A 99 1.55 -7.20 7.27
C ALA A 99 2.12 -8.58 6.92
N ARG A 100 2.36 -9.41 7.94
CA ARG A 100 2.85 -10.77 7.70
C ARG A 100 1.75 -11.68 7.19
N ASN A 101 0.58 -11.63 7.84
CA ASN A 101 -0.63 -12.34 7.43
C ASN A 101 -1.85 -11.72 8.12
N PHE A 102 -3.03 -12.22 7.79
CA PHE A 102 -4.28 -11.88 8.49
C PHE A 102 -4.94 -13.15 9.02
N GLU A 103 -5.46 -13.08 10.24
CA GLU A 103 -6.34 -14.12 10.78
C GLU A 103 -7.73 -14.01 10.17
N ASN A 104 -8.22 -12.78 10.00
CA ASN A 104 -9.52 -12.48 9.39
C ASN A 104 -9.36 -11.45 8.27
N ARG A 105 -8.90 -11.90 7.11
CA ARG A 105 -8.70 -11.05 5.93
C ARG A 105 -10.01 -10.36 5.51
N LYS A 106 -11.12 -11.10 5.56
CA LYS A 106 -12.41 -10.53 5.16
C LYS A 106 -12.75 -9.29 5.98
N LEU A 107 -12.59 -9.34 7.29
CA LEU A 107 -12.85 -8.20 8.17
C LEU A 107 -11.92 -7.02 7.85
N PHE A 108 -10.65 -7.28 7.57
CA PHE A 108 -9.71 -6.22 7.17
C PHE A 108 -10.13 -5.57 5.84
N ILE A 109 -10.53 -6.37 4.86
CA ILE A 109 -11.04 -5.87 3.57
C ILE A 109 -12.31 -5.04 3.78
N ASP A 110 -13.22 -5.49 4.65
CA ASP A 110 -14.45 -4.75 4.97
C ASP A 110 -14.11 -3.37 5.57
N ARG A 111 -13.11 -3.30 6.46
CA ARG A 111 -12.63 -2.03 7.04
C ARG A 111 -12.02 -1.11 5.97
N CYS A 112 -11.25 -1.66 5.04
CA CYS A 112 -10.71 -0.88 3.91
C CYS A 112 -11.83 -0.35 3.02
N ARG A 113 -12.87 -1.15 2.80
CA ARG A 113 -14.06 -0.74 2.05
C ARG A 113 -14.78 0.42 2.73
N ASP A 114 -14.97 0.35 4.04
CA ASP A 114 -15.59 1.44 4.81
C ASP A 114 -14.80 2.74 4.67
N THR A 115 -13.48 2.66 4.77
CA THR A 115 -12.59 3.82 4.61
C THR A 115 -12.74 4.44 3.21
N LEU A 116 -12.82 3.61 2.17
CA LEU A 116 -13.01 4.07 0.80
C LEU A 116 -14.40 4.70 0.60
N LYS A 117 -15.44 4.05 1.11
CA LYS A 117 -16.82 4.57 1.03
C LYS A 117 -16.98 5.90 1.76
N ASP A 118 -16.27 6.08 2.85
CA ASP A 118 -16.27 7.34 3.62
C ASP A 118 -15.40 8.42 2.97
N SER A 119 -14.92 8.19 1.76
CA SER A 119 -14.05 9.12 1.01
C SER A 119 -12.74 9.47 1.72
N ARG A 120 -12.27 8.62 2.62
CA ARG A 120 -11.00 8.82 3.33
C ARG A 120 -9.79 8.32 2.56
N GLY A 121 -10.02 7.49 1.53
CA GLY A 121 -8.99 7.01 0.64
C GLY A 121 -8.98 5.49 0.49
N LEU A 122 -8.05 5.01 -0.34
CA LEU A 122 -7.86 3.61 -0.63
C LEU A 122 -6.65 3.08 0.13
N VAL A 123 -6.88 2.14 1.04
CA VAL A 123 -5.84 1.38 1.72
C VAL A 123 -5.94 -0.06 1.25
N ILE A 124 -4.84 -0.62 0.77
CA ILE A 124 -4.81 -2.01 0.32
C ILE A 124 -3.85 -2.84 1.19
N PRO A 125 -4.20 -4.10 1.48
CA PRO A 125 -3.30 -5.00 2.19
C PRO A 125 -2.31 -5.66 1.23
N ILE A 126 -1.07 -5.82 1.67
CA ILE A 126 -0.09 -6.71 1.04
C ILE A 126 0.55 -7.53 2.15
N VAL A 127 0.45 -8.85 2.06
CA VAL A 127 1.01 -9.78 3.03
C VAL A 127 2.15 -10.61 2.42
N ASP A 128 2.82 -11.40 3.24
CA ASP A 128 3.95 -12.23 2.79
C ASP A 128 3.58 -13.13 1.60
N GLU A 129 2.40 -13.72 1.61
CA GLU A 129 1.92 -14.55 0.50
C GLU A 129 1.81 -13.76 -0.80
N ASP A 130 1.34 -12.51 -0.74
CA ASP A 130 1.27 -11.63 -1.91
C ASP A 130 2.67 -11.35 -2.46
N ILE A 131 3.62 -11.07 -1.57
CA ILE A 131 5.02 -10.84 -1.97
C ILE A 131 5.58 -12.07 -2.69
N ILE A 132 5.34 -13.25 -2.14
CA ILE A 132 5.79 -14.50 -2.75
C ILE A 132 5.17 -14.69 -4.13
N ASN A 133 3.87 -14.45 -4.27
CA ASN A 133 3.17 -14.61 -5.54
C ASN A 133 3.68 -13.61 -6.59
N LEU A 134 3.91 -12.37 -6.20
CA LEU A 134 4.44 -11.33 -7.09
C LEU A 134 5.88 -11.63 -7.52
N LEU A 135 6.72 -12.12 -6.59
CA LEU A 135 8.09 -12.54 -6.92
C LEU A 135 8.10 -13.72 -7.88
N LYS A 136 7.18 -14.68 -7.73
CA LYS A 136 7.04 -15.79 -8.67
C LYS A 136 6.66 -15.33 -10.07
N MET A 137 5.83 -14.31 -10.19
CA MET A 137 5.50 -13.70 -11.50
C MET A 137 6.76 -13.14 -12.16
N ILE A 138 7.60 -12.44 -11.39
CA ILE A 138 8.87 -11.89 -11.89
C ILE A 138 9.82 -13.01 -12.32
N GLU A 139 9.95 -14.04 -11.49
CA GLU A 139 10.80 -15.21 -11.80
C GLU A 139 10.39 -15.88 -13.11
N LYS A 140 9.09 -15.96 -13.37
CA LYS A 140 8.54 -16.52 -14.61
C LYS A 140 8.53 -15.54 -15.77
N GLN A 141 9.09 -14.36 -15.61
CA GLN A 141 9.10 -13.28 -16.61
C GLN A 141 7.70 -12.83 -17.02
N GLU A 142 6.79 -12.78 -16.05
CA GLU A 142 5.39 -12.38 -16.23
C GLU A 142 5.08 -11.07 -15.49
N ARG A 143 5.95 -10.06 -15.60
CA ARG A 143 5.75 -8.77 -14.93
C ARG A 143 4.46 -8.07 -15.36
N GLU A 144 3.98 -8.32 -16.57
CA GLU A 144 2.71 -7.80 -17.07
C GLU A 144 1.51 -8.28 -16.25
N SER A 145 1.64 -9.37 -15.52
CA SER A 145 0.57 -9.91 -14.67
C SER A 145 0.46 -9.21 -13.32
N ILE A 146 1.43 -8.39 -12.94
CA ILE A 146 1.46 -7.71 -11.63
C ILE A 146 0.30 -6.72 -11.50
N ASP A 147 0.01 -5.94 -12.53
CA ASP A 147 -1.12 -5.01 -12.50
C ASP A 147 -2.44 -5.74 -12.27
N GLY A 148 -2.66 -6.86 -12.95
CA GLY A 148 -3.85 -7.69 -12.76
C GLY A 148 -3.97 -8.20 -11.32
N TYR A 149 -2.87 -8.59 -10.72
CA TYR A 149 -2.83 -9.01 -9.31
C TYR A 149 -3.29 -7.87 -8.39
N MET A 150 -2.77 -6.67 -8.62
CA MET A 150 -3.14 -5.49 -7.82
C MET A 150 -4.61 -5.11 -8.02
N TYR A 151 -5.13 -5.20 -9.24
CA TYR A 151 -6.55 -4.98 -9.50
C TYR A 151 -7.44 -6.03 -8.83
N ASN A 152 -6.98 -7.26 -8.68
CA ASN A 152 -7.73 -8.28 -7.95
C ASN A 152 -7.91 -7.91 -6.47
N ILE A 153 -6.85 -7.41 -5.82
CA ILE A 153 -6.95 -6.93 -4.44
C ILE A 153 -7.92 -5.73 -4.37
N TYR A 154 -7.78 -4.78 -5.27
CA TYR A 154 -8.67 -3.62 -5.34
C TYR A 154 -10.13 -4.05 -5.53
N SER A 155 -10.37 -5.03 -6.39
CA SER A 155 -11.72 -5.55 -6.63
C SER A 155 -12.36 -6.14 -5.38
N GLU A 156 -11.59 -6.80 -4.51
CA GLU A 156 -12.09 -7.29 -3.23
C GLU A 156 -12.64 -6.13 -2.37
N ILE A 157 -11.95 -4.99 -2.38
CA ILE A 157 -12.35 -3.80 -1.61
C ILE A 157 -13.60 -3.16 -2.22
N LEU A 158 -13.71 -3.14 -3.56
CA LEU A 158 -14.85 -2.54 -4.25
C LEU A 158 -16.15 -3.32 -4.11
N LYS A 159 -16.10 -4.62 -3.83
CA LYS A 159 -17.29 -5.47 -3.71
C LYS A 159 -18.09 -5.13 -2.46
N ASP A 160 -19.40 -5.15 -2.57
CA ASP A 160 -20.32 -5.03 -1.43
C ASP A 160 -20.55 -6.36 -0.73
#